data_69c1b05ef7db5876bc828fcb0b23d913
#
_entry.id   69c1b05ef7db5876bc828fcb0b23d913
#
_cell.length_a   1.000
_cell.length_b   1.000
_cell.length_c   1.000
_cell.angle_alpha   90.00
_cell.angle_beta   90.00
_cell.angle_gamma   90.00
#
_symmetry.space_group_name_H-M   'P 1'
#
loop_
_entity.id
_entity.type
_entity.pdbx_description
1 polymer ?
#
loop_
_entity_poly.entity_id
_entity_poly.type
_entity_poly.pdbx_seq_one_letter_code
_entity_poly.pdbx_strand_id
1 'polypeptide(L)'
;MKRDREYCSDLSRAQGEPMLGTADPVDLWLLLEYKSSWKPRAIEDNGLDDETSRWLEASVENCAEKGLKARPQFIRRPDTDAGTTTLFVARDNAVGRIEVADYEAVREIDVLTADLIPMRENVYFVCTNGQRDFCCARYGLPTFERLKEMVGERVWQTTHLGGHRFAPNVLTLPQGVLYGRVDVDDVNAFVTTIESGDLSRPHVRGDQRFRRRPNSRNCR
;
A
#
# COMPACT_ATOMS: atom_id res chain seq x y z
N MET A 1 -4.56 -18.68 33.08
CA MET A 1 -3.52 -18.79 32.06
C MET A 1 -4.00 -18.06 30.81
N LYS A 2 -3.43 -16.89 30.46
CA LYS A 2 -3.63 -16.31 29.13
C LYS A 2 -2.98 -17.27 28.14
N ARG A 3 -3.77 -17.86 27.25
CA ARG A 3 -3.19 -18.62 26.11
C ARG A 3 -2.35 -17.61 25.33
N ASP A 4 -1.05 -17.85 25.20
CA ASP A 4 -0.22 -17.08 24.29
C ASP A 4 -0.83 -17.21 22.90
N ARG A 5 -1.16 -16.06 22.31
CA ARG A 5 -1.79 -16.04 20.99
C ARG A 5 -0.73 -16.39 19.97
N GLU A 6 -0.92 -17.46 19.22
CA GLU A 6 -0.10 -17.76 18.06
C GLU A 6 -0.41 -16.79 16.92
N TYR A 7 0.63 -16.20 16.35
CA TYR A 7 0.52 -15.30 15.22
C TYR A 7 0.95 -16.00 13.93
N CYS A 8 0.14 -15.83 12.86
CA CYS A 8 0.47 -16.43 11.56
C CYS A 8 1.85 -16.00 11.05
N SER A 9 2.29 -14.77 11.38
CA SER A 9 3.62 -14.30 10.99
C SER A 9 4.74 -15.08 11.68
N ASP A 10 4.59 -15.43 12.96
CA ASP A 10 5.59 -16.23 13.69
C ASP A 10 5.64 -17.66 13.16
N LEU A 11 4.47 -18.26 12.91
CA LEU A 11 4.38 -19.61 12.34
C LEU A 11 5.02 -19.70 10.95
N SER A 12 4.72 -18.71 10.08
CA SER A 12 5.30 -18.61 8.74
C SER A 12 6.83 -18.49 8.78
N ARG A 13 7.37 -17.71 9.73
CA ARG A 13 8.82 -17.59 9.95
C ARG A 13 9.43 -18.91 10.45
N ALA A 14 8.84 -19.52 11.46
CA ALA A 14 9.31 -20.78 12.02
C ALA A 14 9.35 -21.92 11.00
N GLN A 15 8.44 -21.89 10.02
CA GLN A 15 8.39 -22.85 8.91
C GLN A 15 9.30 -22.50 7.74
N GLY A 16 9.98 -21.34 7.77
CA GLY A 16 10.80 -20.88 6.66
C GLY A 16 10.00 -20.62 5.37
N GLU A 17 8.72 -20.26 5.49
CA GLU A 17 7.85 -20.07 4.33
C GLU A 17 8.43 -19.02 3.36
N PRO A 18 8.61 -19.35 2.06
CA PRO A 18 9.16 -18.41 1.09
C PRO A 18 8.19 -17.26 0.81
N MET A 19 8.74 -16.03 0.71
CA MET A 19 7.95 -14.82 0.46
C MET A 19 7.92 -14.38 -0.99
N LEU A 20 9.00 -14.64 -1.73
CA LEU A 20 9.13 -14.18 -3.12
C LEU A 20 8.01 -14.77 -3.98
N GLY A 21 7.35 -13.91 -4.76
CA GLY A 21 6.24 -14.31 -5.62
C GLY A 21 4.88 -14.40 -4.93
N THR A 22 4.78 -14.05 -3.64
CA THR A 22 3.52 -14.13 -2.87
C THR A 22 2.67 -12.85 -2.93
N ALA A 23 3.15 -11.81 -3.60
CA ALA A 23 2.36 -10.61 -3.83
C ALA A 23 1.41 -10.81 -5.02
N ASP A 24 0.13 -10.47 -4.82
CA ASP A 24 -0.82 -10.43 -5.93
C ASP A 24 -0.43 -9.36 -6.94
N PRO A 25 -0.53 -9.61 -8.25
CA PRO A 25 -0.31 -8.58 -9.27
C PRO A 25 -1.32 -7.44 -9.11
N VAL A 26 -0.84 -6.21 -9.25
CA VAL A 26 -1.66 -5.00 -9.25
C VAL A 26 -1.19 -4.10 -10.39
N ASP A 27 -2.13 -3.63 -11.23
CA ASP A 27 -1.82 -2.74 -12.35
C ASP A 27 -2.03 -1.27 -11.98
N LEU A 28 -2.89 -1.00 -10.98
CA LEU A 28 -3.14 0.34 -10.46
C LEU A 28 -3.35 0.31 -8.95
N TRP A 29 -2.53 1.06 -8.21
CA TRP A 29 -2.78 1.37 -6.81
C TRP A 29 -3.55 2.67 -6.70
N LEU A 30 -4.62 2.63 -5.90
CA LEU A 30 -5.44 3.78 -5.54
C LEU A 30 -5.42 3.92 -4.03
N LEU A 31 -4.61 4.84 -3.51
CA LEU A 31 -4.38 4.99 -2.07
C LEU A 31 -5.02 6.30 -1.61
N LEU A 32 -6.23 6.19 -1.04
CA LEU A 32 -7.03 7.34 -0.59
C LEU A 32 -6.84 7.59 0.90
N GLU A 33 -6.54 8.81 1.28
CA GLU A 33 -6.51 9.20 2.69
C GLU A 33 -7.90 9.10 3.32
N TYR A 34 -7.99 8.28 4.39
CA TYR A 34 -9.20 8.07 5.16
C TYR A 34 -8.83 7.99 6.65
N LYS A 35 -9.12 9.07 7.37
CA LYS A 35 -8.66 9.27 8.76
C LYS A 35 -9.47 8.48 9.80
N SER A 36 -10.69 8.07 9.47
CA SER A 36 -11.56 7.33 10.37
C SER A 36 -11.03 5.92 10.68
N SER A 37 -11.60 5.28 11.69
CA SER A 37 -11.24 3.91 12.08
C SER A 37 -11.53 2.92 10.97
N TRP A 38 -10.59 2.03 10.70
CA TRP A 38 -10.73 0.99 9.69
C TRP A 38 -11.42 -0.23 10.25
N LYS A 39 -12.38 -0.76 9.49
CA LYS A 39 -13.03 -2.04 9.75
C LYS A 39 -12.23 -3.20 9.13
N PRO A 40 -12.60 -4.47 9.41
CA PRO A 40 -11.91 -5.62 8.82
C PRO A 40 -11.87 -5.60 7.29
N ARG A 41 -12.97 -5.25 6.64
CA ARG A 41 -13.10 -5.04 5.20
C ARG A 41 -13.22 -3.53 4.94
N ALA A 42 -12.10 -2.83 5.13
CA ALA A 42 -12.10 -1.37 5.21
C ALA A 42 -12.62 -0.69 3.94
N ILE A 43 -12.40 -1.27 2.77
CA ILE A 43 -12.85 -0.70 1.49
C ILE A 43 -14.36 -0.86 1.33
N GLU A 44 -14.91 -2.00 1.70
CA GLU A 44 -16.34 -2.29 1.58
C GLU A 44 -17.15 -1.72 2.73
N ASP A 45 -16.59 -1.77 3.95
CA ASP A 45 -17.26 -1.36 5.19
C ASP A 45 -16.67 -0.03 5.70
N ASN A 46 -16.64 1.00 4.86
CA ASN A 46 -16.13 2.32 5.22
C ASN A 46 -17.25 3.27 5.70
N GLY A 47 -16.88 4.49 6.06
CA GLY A 47 -17.81 5.55 6.47
C GLY A 47 -17.69 6.79 5.58
N LEU A 48 -17.25 6.62 4.33
CA LEU A 48 -17.35 7.66 3.31
C LEU A 48 -18.84 7.91 2.99
N ASP A 49 -19.13 9.08 2.47
CA ASP A 49 -20.46 9.35 1.91
C ASP A 49 -20.73 8.48 0.67
N ASP A 50 -22.01 8.33 0.33
CA ASP A 50 -22.45 7.45 -0.75
C ASP A 50 -21.87 7.83 -2.12
N GLU A 51 -21.59 9.11 -2.36
CA GLU A 51 -21.05 9.59 -3.62
C GLU A 51 -19.58 9.28 -3.75
N THR A 52 -18.80 9.48 -2.69
CA THR A 52 -17.38 9.12 -2.65
C THR A 52 -17.19 7.61 -2.71
N SER A 53 -18.06 6.84 -2.05
CA SER A 53 -18.04 5.37 -2.13
C SER A 53 -18.33 4.90 -3.57
N ARG A 54 -19.32 5.48 -4.24
CA ARG A 54 -19.61 5.19 -5.65
C ARG A 54 -18.46 5.57 -6.59
N TRP A 55 -17.79 6.70 -6.33
CA TRP A 55 -16.61 7.09 -7.09
C TRP A 55 -15.48 6.06 -6.95
N LEU A 56 -15.24 5.57 -5.74
CA LEU A 56 -14.21 4.56 -5.48
C LEU A 56 -14.52 3.25 -6.21
N GLU A 57 -15.76 2.78 -6.13
CA GLU A 57 -16.24 1.58 -6.83
C GLU A 57 -16.13 1.75 -8.36
N ALA A 58 -16.66 2.84 -8.91
CA ALA A 58 -16.58 3.14 -10.33
C ALA A 58 -15.14 3.24 -10.83
N SER A 59 -14.22 3.80 -10.03
CA SER A 59 -12.80 3.85 -10.39
C SER A 59 -12.20 2.45 -10.55
N VAL A 60 -12.57 1.50 -9.69
CA VAL A 60 -12.13 0.10 -9.79
C VAL A 60 -12.77 -0.61 -10.97
N GLU A 61 -14.07 -0.41 -11.21
CA GLU A 61 -14.81 -0.99 -12.33
C GLU A 61 -14.27 -0.50 -13.68
N ASN A 62 -14.05 0.81 -13.84
CA ASN A 62 -13.46 1.39 -15.04
C ASN A 62 -12.05 0.84 -15.34
N CYS A 63 -11.26 0.55 -14.31
CA CYS A 63 -9.99 -0.15 -14.49
C CYS A 63 -10.21 -1.58 -15.00
N ALA A 64 -11.15 -2.31 -14.40
CA ALA A 64 -11.45 -3.69 -14.78
C ALA A 64 -11.96 -3.80 -16.23
N GLU A 65 -12.79 -2.87 -16.69
CA GLU A 65 -13.24 -2.79 -18.09
C GLU A 65 -12.07 -2.62 -19.08
N LYS A 66 -10.99 -1.97 -18.64
CA LYS A 66 -9.74 -1.85 -19.43
C LYS A 66 -8.77 -3.02 -19.22
N GLY A 67 -9.20 -4.06 -18.49
CA GLY A 67 -8.39 -5.24 -18.17
C GLY A 67 -7.27 -4.96 -17.18
N LEU A 68 -7.39 -3.90 -16.37
CA LEU A 68 -6.43 -3.53 -15.33
C LEU A 68 -6.95 -3.99 -13.96
N LYS A 69 -6.06 -4.57 -13.16
CA LYS A 69 -6.35 -4.93 -11.77
C LYS A 69 -6.03 -3.74 -10.87
N ALA A 70 -7.04 -2.95 -10.54
CA ALA A 70 -6.91 -1.89 -9.55
C ALA A 70 -6.99 -2.45 -8.13
N ARG A 71 -6.23 -1.83 -7.22
CA ARG A 71 -6.26 -2.15 -5.80
C ARG A 71 -6.42 -0.89 -4.96
N PRO A 72 -7.64 -0.59 -4.50
CA PRO A 72 -7.88 0.50 -3.57
C PRO A 72 -7.35 0.15 -2.18
N GLN A 73 -6.81 1.14 -1.48
CA GLN A 73 -6.42 1.08 -0.08
C GLN A 73 -6.73 2.40 0.59
N PHE A 74 -7.12 2.36 1.85
CA PHE A 74 -7.12 3.57 2.67
C PHE A 74 -5.77 3.75 3.33
N ILE A 75 -5.34 5.01 3.41
CA ILE A 75 -4.11 5.41 4.06
C ILE A 75 -4.39 6.51 5.09
N ARG A 76 -3.50 6.66 6.07
CA ARG A 76 -3.55 7.78 7.01
C ARG A 76 -2.20 8.04 7.66
N ARG A 77 -2.03 9.26 8.15
CA ARG A 77 -0.99 9.66 9.09
C ARG A 77 -1.69 10.11 10.39
N PRO A 78 -1.57 9.38 11.49
CA PRO A 78 -2.37 9.64 12.71
C PRO A 78 -2.21 11.05 13.29
N ASP A 79 -1.01 11.64 13.15
CA ASP A 79 -0.64 12.92 13.78
C ASP A 79 -0.72 14.12 12.83
N THR A 80 -1.29 13.93 11.64
CA THR A 80 -1.38 15.01 10.63
C THR A 80 -2.83 15.38 10.40
N ASP A 81 -3.16 16.63 10.67
CA ASP A 81 -4.41 17.25 10.25
C ASP A 81 -4.09 18.39 9.27
N ALA A 82 -3.91 18.04 8.01
CA ALA A 82 -3.53 19.00 6.98
C ALA A 82 -4.73 19.81 6.43
N GLY A 83 -5.96 19.52 6.87
CA GLY A 83 -7.18 20.13 6.30
C GLY A 83 -7.41 19.77 4.83
N THR A 84 -6.62 18.84 4.27
CA THR A 84 -6.70 18.35 2.89
C THR A 84 -6.83 16.83 2.86
N THR A 85 -7.20 16.30 1.72
CA THR A 85 -7.27 14.86 1.43
C THR A 85 -6.19 14.50 0.43
N THR A 86 -5.38 13.49 0.76
CA THR A 86 -4.32 13.00 -0.11
C THR A 86 -4.77 11.75 -0.87
N LEU A 87 -4.48 11.71 -2.16
CA LEU A 87 -4.65 10.57 -3.03
C LEU A 87 -3.31 10.23 -3.69
N PHE A 88 -2.86 8.97 -3.58
CA PHE A 88 -1.79 8.47 -4.43
C PHE A 88 -2.38 7.56 -5.51
N VAL A 89 -1.95 7.78 -6.73
CA VAL A 89 -2.27 6.92 -7.87
C VAL A 89 -0.95 6.40 -8.44
N ALA A 90 -0.86 5.08 -8.58
CA ALA A 90 0.30 4.46 -9.22
C ALA A 90 -0.18 3.50 -10.31
N ARG A 91 0.11 3.84 -11.56
CA ARG A 91 -0.26 3.09 -12.78
C ARG A 91 0.85 3.16 -13.82
N ASP A 92 1.05 2.08 -14.56
CA ASP A 92 2.08 1.97 -15.62
C ASP A 92 3.43 2.58 -15.19
N ASN A 93 3.83 3.70 -15.79
CA ASN A 93 5.02 4.46 -15.44
C ASN A 93 4.67 5.80 -14.77
N ALA A 94 3.40 6.00 -14.40
CA ALA A 94 2.91 7.21 -13.79
C ALA A 94 2.55 6.98 -12.33
N VAL A 95 3.37 7.48 -11.43
CA VAL A 95 3.14 7.45 -9.99
C VAL A 95 3.16 8.87 -9.47
N GLY A 96 2.07 9.27 -8.83
CA GLY A 96 1.96 10.62 -8.33
C GLY A 96 1.06 10.74 -7.12
N ARG A 97 1.19 11.90 -6.49
CA ARG A 97 0.38 12.35 -5.37
C ARG A 97 -0.51 13.48 -5.83
N ILE A 98 -1.76 13.47 -5.40
CA ILE A 98 -2.75 14.53 -5.61
C ILE A 98 -3.21 14.97 -4.24
N GLU A 99 -3.23 16.25 -3.98
CA GLU A 99 -3.81 16.86 -2.78
C GLU A 99 -5.00 17.69 -3.18
N VAL A 100 -6.12 17.44 -2.53
CA VAL A 100 -7.39 18.14 -2.76
C VAL A 100 -7.98 18.63 -1.44
N ALA A 101 -8.93 19.56 -1.51
CA ALA A 101 -9.54 20.13 -0.32
C ALA A 101 -10.28 19.08 0.52
N ASP A 102 -11.04 18.22 -0.14
CA ASP A 102 -11.96 17.26 0.50
C ASP A 102 -12.31 16.11 -0.43
N TYR A 103 -13.25 15.25 0.00
CA TYR A 103 -13.74 14.13 -0.81
C TYR A 103 -14.60 14.57 -2.01
N GLU A 104 -15.22 15.76 -1.97
CA GLU A 104 -15.95 16.27 -3.11
C GLU A 104 -14.99 16.50 -4.29
N ALA A 105 -13.85 17.12 -4.01
CA ALA A 105 -12.81 17.32 -5.01
C ALA A 105 -12.13 16.01 -5.46
N VAL A 106 -12.10 14.96 -4.61
CA VAL A 106 -11.63 13.61 -5.02
C VAL A 106 -12.50 13.04 -6.12
N ARG A 107 -13.82 13.25 -6.07
CA ARG A 107 -14.79 12.68 -7.03
C ARG A 107 -14.60 13.19 -8.46
N GLU A 108 -13.97 14.34 -8.63
CA GLU A 108 -13.67 14.92 -9.95
C GLU A 108 -12.43 14.29 -10.61
N ILE A 109 -11.71 13.40 -9.91
CA ILE A 109 -10.48 12.78 -10.40
C ILE A 109 -10.80 11.50 -11.15
N ASP A 110 -10.46 11.44 -12.44
CA ASP A 110 -10.35 10.18 -13.17
C ASP A 110 -8.97 9.58 -12.96
N VAL A 111 -8.90 8.49 -12.20
CA VAL A 111 -7.64 7.82 -11.81
C VAL A 111 -6.87 7.24 -13.00
N LEU A 112 -7.51 7.07 -14.14
CA LEU A 112 -6.90 6.54 -15.35
C LEU A 112 -6.23 7.61 -16.21
N THR A 113 -6.73 8.84 -16.15
CA THR A 113 -6.30 9.93 -17.04
C THR A 113 -5.72 11.14 -16.32
N ALA A 114 -5.90 11.23 -14.98
CA ALA A 114 -5.43 12.35 -14.20
C ALA A 114 -3.94 12.65 -14.43
N ASP A 115 -3.60 13.93 -14.57
CA ASP A 115 -2.22 14.40 -14.57
C ASP A 115 -1.63 14.23 -13.18
N LEU A 116 -0.64 13.35 -13.08
CA LEU A 116 0.03 13.06 -11.82
C LEU A 116 1.32 13.88 -11.70
N ILE A 117 1.49 14.54 -10.58
CA ILE A 117 2.79 15.13 -10.25
C ILE A 117 3.75 13.97 -9.93
N PRO A 118 4.80 13.76 -10.75
CA PRO A 118 5.70 12.64 -10.55
C PRO A 118 6.37 12.68 -9.18
N MET A 119 6.33 11.55 -8.48
CA MET A 119 7.02 11.41 -7.21
C MET A 119 8.53 11.29 -7.43
N ARG A 120 9.30 12.10 -6.70
CA ARG A 120 10.78 12.08 -6.74
C ARG A 120 11.37 11.32 -5.56
N GLU A 121 10.63 11.23 -4.48
CA GLU A 121 11.06 10.59 -3.24
C GLU A 121 10.28 9.30 -3.00
N ASN A 122 10.92 8.38 -2.29
CA ASN A 122 10.26 7.15 -1.87
C ASN A 122 9.23 7.45 -0.78
N VAL A 123 8.05 6.86 -0.92
CA VAL A 123 6.99 6.88 0.08
C VAL A 123 6.66 5.45 0.49
N TYR A 124 6.48 5.25 1.78
CA TYR A 124 6.34 3.95 2.42
C TYR A 124 4.92 3.80 2.98
N PHE A 125 4.25 2.70 2.65
CA PHE A 125 2.90 2.40 3.12
C PHE A 125 2.94 1.11 3.94
N VAL A 126 2.78 1.23 5.25
CA VAL A 126 2.87 0.10 6.19
C VAL A 126 1.48 -0.41 6.52
N CYS A 127 1.25 -1.70 6.30
CA CYS A 127 -0.01 -2.36 6.67
C CYS A 127 -0.16 -2.41 8.20
N THR A 128 -1.14 -1.68 8.75
CA THR A 128 -1.41 -1.60 10.19
C THR A 128 -2.85 -1.95 10.56
N ASN A 129 -3.67 -2.48 9.63
CA ASN A 129 -5.07 -2.79 9.88
C ASN A 129 -5.23 -4.04 10.78
N GLY A 130 -5.11 -3.85 12.09
CA GLY A 130 -5.29 -4.88 13.10
C GLY A 130 -6.72 -5.42 13.23
N GLN A 131 -7.71 -4.70 12.74
CA GLN A 131 -9.09 -5.19 12.67
C GLN A 131 -9.23 -6.30 11.61
N ARG A 132 -8.44 -6.22 10.53
CA ARG A 132 -8.40 -7.27 9.51
C ARG A 132 -7.62 -8.48 9.99
N ASP A 133 -6.43 -8.23 10.55
CA ASP A 133 -5.56 -9.27 11.08
C ASP A 133 -4.62 -8.71 12.15
N PHE A 134 -4.52 -9.41 13.27
CA PHE A 134 -3.70 -8.97 14.40
C PHE A 134 -2.20 -8.87 14.09
N CYS A 135 -1.67 -9.69 13.17
CA CYS A 135 -0.28 -9.60 12.74
C CYS A 135 0.02 -8.22 12.14
N CYS A 136 -0.96 -7.63 11.41
CA CYS A 136 -0.78 -6.31 10.79
C CYS A 136 -0.57 -5.21 11.82
N ALA A 137 -1.31 -5.20 12.94
CA ALA A 137 -1.09 -4.22 14.00
C ALA A 137 0.15 -4.54 14.82
N ARG A 138 0.32 -5.81 15.25
CA ARG A 138 1.41 -6.21 16.16
C ARG A 138 2.79 -5.91 15.58
N TYR A 139 3.00 -6.22 14.31
CA TYR A 139 4.29 -6.07 13.66
C TYR A 139 4.37 -4.78 12.83
N GLY A 140 3.27 -4.35 12.21
CA GLY A 140 3.25 -3.16 11.36
C GLY A 140 3.35 -1.85 12.14
N LEU A 141 2.72 -1.72 13.31
CA LEU A 141 2.80 -0.47 14.07
C LEU A 141 4.23 -0.13 14.52
N PRO A 142 5.00 -1.05 15.13
CA PRO A 142 6.39 -0.75 15.48
C PRO A 142 7.24 -0.40 14.26
N THR A 143 7.05 -1.09 13.13
CA THR A 143 7.76 -0.79 11.87
C THR A 143 7.38 0.60 11.34
N PHE A 144 6.09 0.97 11.42
CA PHE A 144 5.62 2.30 11.03
C PHE A 144 6.29 3.40 11.87
N GLU A 145 6.31 3.26 13.20
CA GLU A 145 6.93 4.23 14.09
C GLU A 145 8.43 4.37 13.79
N ARG A 146 9.12 3.25 13.59
CA ARG A 146 10.55 3.28 13.26
C ARG A 146 10.82 3.93 11.90
N LEU A 147 10.00 3.65 10.89
CA LEU A 147 10.08 4.33 9.59
C LEU A 147 9.82 5.82 9.73
N LYS A 148 8.84 6.23 10.55
CA LYS A 148 8.51 7.64 10.80
C LYS A 148 9.69 8.41 11.38
N GLU A 149 10.46 7.81 12.28
CA GLU A 149 11.70 8.42 12.80
C GLU A 149 12.75 8.68 11.71
N MET A 150 12.80 7.83 10.67
CA MET A 150 13.81 7.92 9.62
C MET A 150 13.40 8.77 8.41
N VAL A 151 12.15 8.63 7.99
CA VAL A 151 11.68 9.23 6.72
C VAL A 151 10.59 10.28 6.92
N GLY A 152 10.19 10.54 8.16
CA GLY A 152 9.23 11.58 8.52
C GLY A 152 7.86 11.37 7.86
N GLU A 153 7.36 12.39 7.19
CA GLU A 153 6.03 12.40 6.57
C GLU A 153 5.92 11.51 5.33
N ARG A 154 7.01 10.90 4.88
CA ARG A 154 7.01 9.96 3.74
C ARG A 154 6.51 8.56 4.09
N VAL A 155 6.14 8.31 5.35
CA VAL A 155 5.52 7.04 5.76
C VAL A 155 4.05 7.22 6.09
N TRP A 156 3.25 6.25 5.66
CA TRP A 156 1.80 6.18 5.85
C TRP A 156 1.40 4.84 6.44
N GLN A 157 0.42 4.83 7.32
CA GLN A 157 -0.33 3.61 7.62
C GLN A 157 -1.23 3.28 6.43
N THR A 158 -1.41 1.99 6.12
CA THR A 158 -2.36 1.56 5.10
C THR A 158 -3.22 0.39 5.56
N THR A 159 -4.36 0.22 4.93
CA THR A 159 -5.22 -0.95 5.11
C THR A 159 -4.54 -2.22 4.61
N HIS A 160 -5.24 -3.35 4.63
CA HIS A 160 -4.62 -4.66 4.45
C HIS A 160 -4.01 -4.90 3.06
N LEU A 161 -2.68 -4.95 2.99
CA LEU A 161 -1.91 -5.22 1.77
C LEU A 161 -1.91 -6.70 1.34
N GLY A 162 -2.58 -7.59 2.08
CA GLY A 162 -2.55 -9.03 1.86
C GLY A 162 -1.33 -9.72 2.46
N GLY A 163 -1.45 -11.04 2.70
CA GLY A 163 -0.34 -11.84 3.24
C GLY A 163 0.07 -11.46 4.66
N HIS A 164 -0.88 -11.39 5.60
CA HIS A 164 -0.63 -11.07 7.02
C HIS A 164 0.44 -11.96 7.66
N ARG A 165 0.58 -13.20 7.19
CA ARG A 165 1.62 -14.14 7.63
C ARG A 165 3.06 -13.68 7.28
N PHE A 166 3.19 -12.66 6.46
CA PHE A 166 4.46 -12.01 6.14
C PHE A 166 4.57 -10.62 6.75
N ALA A 167 3.72 -10.29 7.73
CA ALA A 167 3.82 -9.01 8.44
C ALA A 167 5.17 -8.87 9.15
N PRO A 168 5.71 -7.64 9.24
CA PRO A 168 5.21 -6.37 8.69
C PRO A 168 5.28 -6.29 7.16
N ASN A 169 4.20 -5.81 6.54
CA ASN A 169 4.14 -5.62 5.09
C ASN A 169 4.25 -4.13 4.77
N VAL A 170 5.10 -3.79 3.80
CA VAL A 170 5.37 -2.42 3.34
C VAL A 170 5.27 -2.37 1.82
N LEU A 171 4.47 -1.45 1.31
CA LEU A 171 4.48 -1.05 -0.10
C LEU A 171 5.34 0.20 -0.25
N THR A 172 6.22 0.24 -1.24
CA THR A 172 7.00 1.44 -1.59
C THR A 172 6.59 1.98 -2.95
N LEU A 173 6.41 3.29 -3.02
CA LEU A 173 6.25 4.04 -4.27
C LEU A 173 7.42 5.03 -4.42
N PRO A 174 7.86 5.33 -5.64
CA PRO A 174 7.29 4.99 -6.94
C PRO A 174 7.63 3.59 -7.47
N GLN A 175 8.48 2.80 -6.79
CA GLN A 175 8.93 1.51 -7.32
C GLN A 175 7.80 0.48 -7.47
N GLY A 176 6.70 0.61 -6.69
CA GLY A 176 5.59 -0.33 -6.71
C GLY A 176 5.96 -1.72 -6.19
N VAL A 177 6.87 -1.80 -5.24
CA VAL A 177 7.33 -3.07 -4.67
C VAL A 177 6.68 -3.35 -3.34
N LEU A 178 6.14 -4.57 -3.19
CA LEU A 178 5.59 -5.05 -1.93
C LEU A 178 6.62 -5.89 -1.18
N TYR A 179 6.92 -5.48 0.03
CA TYR A 179 7.84 -6.13 0.96
C TYR A 179 7.09 -6.79 2.12
N GLY A 180 7.67 -7.81 2.72
CA GLY A 180 7.20 -8.45 3.94
C GLY A 180 8.34 -8.67 4.92
N ARG A 181 7.99 -8.96 6.17
CA ARG A 181 8.95 -9.20 7.26
C ARG A 181 9.97 -8.07 7.43
N VAL A 182 9.54 -6.83 7.18
CA VAL A 182 10.38 -5.64 7.41
C VAL A 182 10.32 -5.31 8.90
N ASP A 183 11.07 -6.06 9.70
CA ASP A 183 11.08 -5.90 11.14
C ASP A 183 11.73 -4.59 11.59
N VAL A 184 11.44 -4.16 12.81
CA VAL A 184 11.97 -2.91 13.39
C VAL A 184 13.50 -2.83 13.28
N ASP A 185 14.18 -3.95 13.53
CA ASP A 185 15.65 -4.03 13.52
C ASP A 185 16.21 -3.90 12.09
N ASP A 186 15.43 -4.29 11.07
CA ASP A 186 15.84 -4.24 9.67
C ASP A 186 15.56 -2.87 9.01
N VAL A 187 14.75 -2.02 9.63
CA VAL A 187 14.25 -0.76 9.01
C VAL A 187 15.41 0.14 8.55
N ASN A 188 16.49 0.24 9.31
CA ASN A 188 17.62 1.09 8.92
C ASN A 188 18.28 0.62 7.61
N ALA A 189 18.58 -0.68 7.51
CA ALA A 189 19.15 -1.27 6.32
C ALA A 189 18.16 -1.26 5.14
N PHE A 190 16.88 -1.50 5.44
CA PHE A 190 15.79 -1.44 4.47
C PHE A 190 15.69 -0.05 3.83
N VAL A 191 15.56 1.01 4.64
CA VAL A 191 15.48 2.39 4.15
C VAL A 191 16.71 2.77 3.34
N THR A 192 17.93 2.50 3.88
CA THR A 192 19.18 2.80 3.17
C THR A 192 19.20 2.16 1.78
N THR A 193 18.77 0.90 1.67
CA THR A 193 18.71 0.17 0.40
C THR A 193 17.69 0.79 -0.55
N ILE A 194 16.48 1.11 -0.06
CA ILE A 194 15.43 1.70 -0.91
C ILE A 194 15.82 3.11 -1.39
N GLU A 195 16.40 3.93 -0.51
CA GLU A 195 16.83 5.29 -0.86
C GLU A 195 18.02 5.31 -1.85
N SER A 196 18.82 4.24 -1.89
CA SER A 196 19.85 4.09 -2.94
C SER A 196 19.28 3.64 -4.31
N GLY A 197 17.97 3.37 -4.40
CA GLY A 197 17.31 2.92 -5.61
C GLY A 197 17.34 1.39 -5.82
N ASP A 198 17.85 0.65 -4.84
CA ASP A 198 17.96 -0.80 -4.88
C ASP A 198 16.73 -1.50 -4.26
N LEU A 199 16.62 -2.81 -4.48
CA LEU A 199 15.61 -3.66 -3.87
C LEU A 199 16.14 -4.32 -2.61
N SER A 200 15.41 -4.22 -1.51
CA SER A 200 15.72 -4.98 -0.30
C SER A 200 15.35 -6.46 -0.50
N ARG A 201 16.23 -7.20 -1.15
CA ARG A 201 15.99 -8.59 -1.61
C ARG A 201 15.47 -9.55 -0.54
N PRO A 202 15.95 -9.51 0.73
CA PRO A 202 15.43 -10.39 1.77
C PRO A 202 13.95 -10.19 2.06
N HIS A 203 13.42 -9.00 1.75
CA HIS A 203 12.06 -8.60 2.09
C HIS A 203 11.10 -8.61 0.89
N VAL A 204 11.57 -8.79 -0.35
CA VAL A 204 10.72 -8.74 -1.54
C VAL A 204 9.69 -9.86 -1.51
N ARG A 205 8.42 -9.49 -1.60
CA ARG A 205 7.29 -10.39 -1.85
C ARG A 205 6.92 -10.42 -3.32
N GLY A 206 7.00 -9.30 -4.00
CA GLY A 206 6.77 -9.15 -5.43
C GLY A 206 7.01 -7.74 -5.89
N ASP A 207 7.58 -7.65 -7.09
CA ASP A 207 7.71 -6.41 -7.84
C ASP A 207 6.40 -6.23 -8.62
N GLN A 208 5.63 -5.26 -8.20
CA GLN A 208 4.37 -4.89 -8.85
C GLN A 208 4.60 -3.75 -9.84
N ARG A 209 5.89 -3.53 -10.21
CA ARG A 209 6.19 -2.69 -11.36
C ARG A 209 5.43 -3.27 -12.54
N PHE A 210 4.49 -2.49 -12.95
CA PHE A 210 3.58 -2.64 -14.05
C PHE A 210 4.13 -3.63 -15.07
N ARG A 211 3.52 -4.80 -15.16
CA ARG A 211 3.95 -5.82 -16.12
C ARG A 211 3.92 -5.16 -17.48
N ARG A 212 5.09 -4.88 -18.05
CA ARG A 212 5.18 -4.60 -19.48
C ARG A 212 4.46 -5.77 -20.15
N ARG A 213 3.26 -5.51 -20.69
CA ARG A 213 2.64 -6.48 -21.61
C ARG A 213 3.70 -6.78 -22.65
N PRO A 214 4.07 -8.05 -22.89
CA PRO A 214 4.97 -8.36 -23.97
C PRO A 214 4.33 -7.75 -25.21
N ASN A 215 5.07 -6.86 -25.86
CA ASN A 215 4.64 -6.18 -27.08
C ASN A 215 4.26 -7.30 -28.05
N SER A 216 2.97 -7.45 -28.38
CA SER A 216 2.45 -8.45 -29.32
C SER A 216 2.82 -8.13 -30.78
N ARG A 217 3.95 -7.44 -30.98
CA ARG A 217 4.54 -7.21 -32.28
C ARG A 217 5.92 -7.86 -32.30
N ASN A 218 5.95 -9.15 -32.60
CA ASN A 218 6.97 -9.85 -33.37
C ASN A 218 6.77 -11.35 -33.21
N CYS A 219 5.70 -11.85 -33.86
CA CYS A 219 5.73 -13.18 -34.47
C CYS A 219 5.51 -12.95 -35.98
N ARG A 220 6.60 -12.85 -36.70
CA ARG A 220 6.65 -13.15 -38.11
C ARG A 220 7.75 -14.18 -38.35
#